data_e8e2c4b434ed29ddf0725f53aa741059
#
_entry.id   e8e2c4b434ed29ddf0725f53aa741059
#
_cell.length_a   1.000
_cell.length_b   1.000
_cell.length_c   1.000
_cell.angle_alpha   90.00
_cell.angle_beta   90.00
_cell.angle_gamma   90.00
#
_symmetry.space_group_name_H-M   'P 1'
#
loop_
_entity.id
_entity.type
_entity.pdbx_description
1 polymer ?
#
loop_
_entity_poly.entity_id
_entity_poly.type
_entity_poly.pdbx_seq_one_letter_code
_entity_poly.pdbx_strand_id
1 'polypeptide(L)'
;MGFFDFLKDAGAKILGKGDDNENVKKLIEEEKETMPIDGLEVEVRGDTVYLKGKAKSAEDKVKAALIAGNIEGVSKVNADELETEDAQVIEDIFYEIQKGDSLWKIAEIYYKDGRRYTEIFEANREVIKDPDKIYPGQMIRIPNFVA
;
A
#
# COMPACT_ATOMS: atom_id res chain seq x y z
N MET A 1 4.06 4.77 15.37
CA MET A 1 5.20 4.72 14.45
C MET A 1 4.71 4.71 13.03
N GLY A 2 5.29 5.54 12.18
CA GLY A 2 4.85 5.69 10.80
C GLY A 2 5.61 4.83 9.79
N PHE A 3 6.36 3.81 10.23
CA PHE A 3 7.09 2.93 9.33
C PHE A 3 6.26 1.72 8.93
N PHE A 4 6.26 1.45 7.65
CA PHE A 4 5.68 0.24 7.07
C PHE A 4 6.84 -0.55 6.44
N ASP A 5 6.89 -1.85 6.70
CA ASP A 5 7.95 -2.73 6.18
C ASP A 5 7.47 -3.50 4.96
N PHE A 6 8.37 -3.65 3.98
CA PHE A 6 8.06 -4.29 2.71
C PHE A 6 9.22 -5.18 2.26
N LEU A 7 8.95 -6.12 1.34
CA LEU A 7 9.98 -6.87 0.66
C LEU A 7 10.50 -6.06 -0.53
N LYS A 8 11.76 -5.64 -0.46
CA LYS A 8 12.31 -4.74 -1.48
C LYS A 8 12.58 -5.41 -2.84
N ASP A 9 12.55 -6.74 -2.90
CA ASP A 9 12.80 -7.45 -4.14
C ASP A 9 11.55 -7.67 -4.99
N ALA A 10 10.42 -7.10 -4.58
CA ALA A 10 9.14 -7.25 -5.27
C ALA A 10 8.52 -5.88 -5.53
N GLY A 11 7.67 -5.81 -6.54
CA GLY A 11 6.88 -4.62 -6.82
C GLY A 11 7.19 -3.95 -8.15
N ALA A 12 6.67 -2.73 -8.32
CA ALA A 12 6.83 -1.96 -9.54
C ALA A 12 8.28 -1.49 -9.73
N LYS A 13 8.81 -1.66 -10.92
CA LYS A 13 10.21 -1.33 -11.24
C LYS A 13 10.31 0.11 -11.72
N ILE A 14 10.27 1.06 -10.81
CA ILE A 14 10.32 2.48 -11.15
C ILE A 14 11.56 3.22 -10.62
N LEU A 15 12.31 2.64 -9.69
CA LEU A 15 13.52 3.26 -9.16
C LEU A 15 14.68 3.16 -10.16
N GLY A 16 15.55 4.15 -10.14
CA GLY A 16 16.71 4.18 -11.02
C GLY A 16 16.41 4.65 -12.44
N LYS A 17 15.21 5.13 -12.71
CA LYS A 17 14.77 5.57 -14.05
C LYS A 17 14.59 7.08 -14.11
N GLY A 18 15.48 7.83 -13.50
CA GLY A 18 15.44 9.29 -13.47
C GLY A 18 15.32 9.78 -12.05
N ASP A 19 14.45 10.76 -11.82
CA ASP A 19 14.23 11.32 -10.48
C ASP A 19 13.29 10.39 -9.69
N ASP A 20 13.86 9.63 -8.77
CA ASP A 20 13.09 8.67 -7.97
C ASP A 20 12.01 9.34 -7.13
N ASN A 21 12.29 10.51 -6.57
CA ASN A 21 11.31 11.25 -5.78
C ASN A 21 10.08 11.60 -6.62
N GLU A 22 10.30 12.12 -7.82
CA GLU A 22 9.22 12.48 -8.73
C GLU A 22 8.48 11.25 -9.26
N ASN A 23 9.20 10.18 -9.55
CA ASN A 23 8.58 8.95 -10.05
C ASN A 23 7.64 8.31 -9.03
N VAL A 24 8.07 8.26 -7.77
CA VAL A 24 7.20 7.74 -6.69
C VAL A 24 6.01 8.66 -6.45
N LYS A 25 6.25 9.97 -6.45
CA LYS A 25 5.18 10.97 -6.28
C LYS A 25 4.12 10.83 -7.36
N LYS A 26 4.54 10.70 -8.62
CA LYS A 26 3.61 10.52 -9.74
C LYS A 26 2.80 9.23 -9.61
N LEU A 27 3.44 8.15 -9.18
CA LEU A 27 2.74 6.89 -9.00
C LEU A 27 1.60 7.02 -8.00
N ILE A 28 1.83 7.74 -6.90
CA ILE A 28 0.81 7.99 -5.90
C ILE A 28 -0.27 8.92 -6.45
N GLU A 29 0.11 10.02 -7.10
CA GLU A 29 -0.83 11.03 -7.60
C GLU A 29 -1.70 10.51 -8.74
N GLU A 30 -1.19 9.60 -9.56
CA GLU A 30 -1.92 9.05 -10.70
C GLU A 30 -2.86 7.91 -10.30
N GLU A 31 -2.81 7.43 -9.07
CA GLU A 31 -3.68 6.35 -8.63
C GLU A 31 -5.11 6.85 -8.41
N LYS A 32 -6.04 6.26 -9.13
CA LYS A 32 -7.45 6.67 -9.10
C LYS A 32 -8.15 6.32 -7.79
N GLU A 33 -7.63 5.34 -7.09
CA GLU A 33 -8.28 4.83 -5.86
C GLU A 33 -7.89 5.62 -4.62
N THR A 34 -7.02 6.63 -4.77
CA THR A 34 -6.65 7.53 -3.67
C THR A 34 -7.17 8.93 -3.96
N MET A 35 -7.62 9.60 -2.90
CA MET A 35 -7.93 11.02 -2.99
C MET A 35 -6.64 11.82 -3.03
N PRO A 36 -6.63 13.00 -3.68
CA PRO A 36 -5.42 13.82 -3.70
C PRO A 36 -4.92 14.14 -2.31
N ILE A 37 -3.60 14.13 -2.16
CA ILE A 37 -2.93 14.46 -0.90
C ILE A 37 -2.39 15.88 -1.02
N ASP A 38 -2.85 16.76 -0.14
CA ASP A 38 -2.44 18.17 -0.16
C ASP A 38 -0.96 18.29 0.23
N GLY A 39 -0.20 19.00 -0.62
CA GLY A 39 1.21 19.25 -0.35
C GLY A 39 2.08 18.00 -0.33
N LEU A 40 1.71 16.97 -1.11
CA LEU A 40 2.47 15.73 -1.14
C LEU A 40 3.93 15.97 -1.51
N GLU A 41 4.82 15.55 -0.64
CA GLU A 41 6.25 15.53 -0.88
C GLU A 41 6.76 14.11 -0.66
N VAL A 42 7.61 13.65 -1.55
CA VAL A 42 8.19 12.30 -1.50
C VAL A 42 9.70 12.42 -1.56
N GLU A 43 10.38 11.73 -0.66
CA GLU A 43 11.84 11.62 -0.67
C GLU A 43 12.23 10.15 -0.59
N VAL A 44 13.07 9.71 -1.52
CA VAL A 44 13.60 8.36 -1.54
C VAL A 44 15.03 8.41 -1.03
N ARG A 45 15.33 7.70 0.04
CA ARG A 45 16.66 7.59 0.64
C ARG A 45 17.03 6.12 0.76
N GLY A 46 17.88 5.65 -0.16
CA GLY A 46 18.24 4.23 -0.19
C GLY A 46 17.02 3.36 -0.47
N ASP A 47 16.64 2.52 0.48
CA ASP A 47 15.48 1.64 0.38
C ASP A 47 14.27 2.14 1.17
N THR A 48 14.31 3.37 1.67
CA THR A 48 13.23 3.96 2.46
C THR A 48 12.59 5.12 1.70
N VAL A 49 11.26 5.15 1.68
CA VAL A 49 10.48 6.26 1.11
C VAL A 49 9.88 7.06 2.25
N TYR A 50 10.06 8.37 2.21
CA TYR A 50 9.47 9.30 3.18
C TYR A 50 8.33 10.05 2.52
N LEU A 51 7.16 10.00 3.12
CA LEU A 51 5.96 10.71 2.64
C LEU A 51 5.61 11.85 3.58
N LYS A 52 5.23 12.99 3.00
CA LYS A 52 4.83 14.18 3.75
C LYS A 52 3.66 14.84 3.05
N GLY A 53 2.76 15.40 3.83
CA GLY A 53 1.59 16.09 3.29
C GLY A 53 0.38 15.89 4.19
N LYS A 54 -0.81 16.12 3.62
CA LYS A 54 -2.07 15.95 4.35
C LYS A 54 -3.07 15.18 3.51
N ALA A 55 -3.37 13.97 3.94
CA ALA A 55 -4.35 13.10 3.30
C ALA A 55 -5.76 13.43 3.81
N LYS A 56 -6.77 13.16 2.99
CA LYS A 56 -8.18 13.39 3.38
C LYS A 56 -8.62 12.45 4.50
N SER A 57 -8.09 11.23 4.51
CA SER A 57 -8.47 10.21 5.49
C SER A 57 -7.29 9.33 5.85
N ALA A 58 -7.42 8.59 6.95
CA ALA A 58 -6.43 7.60 7.34
C ALA A 58 -6.33 6.50 6.27
N GLU A 59 -7.43 6.19 5.59
CA GLU A 59 -7.41 5.21 4.50
C GLU A 59 -6.54 5.67 3.34
N ASP A 60 -6.63 6.93 2.95
CA ASP A 60 -5.80 7.48 1.87
C ASP A 60 -4.31 7.48 2.27
N LYS A 61 -4.01 7.77 3.53
CA LYS A 61 -2.65 7.67 4.04
C LYS A 61 -2.09 6.25 3.89
N VAL A 62 -2.87 5.24 4.27
CA VAL A 62 -2.46 3.84 4.16
C VAL A 62 -2.31 3.44 2.71
N LYS A 63 -3.24 3.87 1.83
CA LYS A 63 -3.14 3.59 0.39
C LYS A 63 -1.86 4.16 -0.20
N ALA A 64 -1.52 5.39 0.13
CA ALA A 64 -0.27 6.01 -0.34
C ALA A 64 0.95 5.23 0.13
N ALA A 65 0.96 4.79 1.40
CA ALA A 65 2.06 3.99 1.94
C ALA A 65 2.18 2.65 1.21
N LEU A 66 1.06 1.98 0.92
CA LEU A 66 1.09 0.70 0.20
C LEU A 66 1.57 0.88 -1.24
N ILE A 67 1.17 1.95 -1.92
CA ILE A 67 1.65 2.25 -3.27
C ILE A 67 3.16 2.43 -3.25
N ALA A 68 3.67 3.24 -2.34
CA ALA A 68 5.10 3.50 -2.24
C ALA A 68 5.89 2.26 -1.84
N GLY A 69 5.33 1.43 -0.97
CA GLY A 69 6.02 0.24 -0.47
C GLY A 69 6.04 -0.93 -1.44
N ASN A 70 5.09 -1.00 -2.36
CA ASN A 70 5.05 -2.06 -3.38
C ASN A 70 5.86 -1.66 -4.63
N ILE A 71 6.98 -0.99 -4.41
CA ILE A 71 7.96 -0.62 -5.44
C ILE A 71 9.21 -1.47 -5.22
N GLU A 72 9.72 -2.09 -6.28
CA GLU A 72 10.94 -2.87 -6.17
C GLU A 72 12.09 -1.98 -5.71
N GLY A 73 12.79 -2.40 -4.67
CA GLY A 73 13.87 -1.63 -4.06
C GLY A 73 13.47 -0.89 -2.79
N VAL A 74 12.18 -0.86 -2.45
CA VAL A 74 11.69 -0.21 -1.23
C VAL A 74 11.46 -1.27 -0.15
N SER A 75 12.12 -1.11 1.00
CA SER A 75 11.91 -1.98 2.15
C SER A 75 11.11 -1.32 3.26
N LYS A 76 11.06 0.01 3.28
CA LYS A 76 10.35 0.77 4.32
C LYS A 76 9.69 2.01 3.75
N VAL A 77 8.53 2.35 4.29
CA VAL A 77 7.86 3.62 4.03
C VAL A 77 7.64 4.31 5.36
N ASN A 78 8.12 5.55 5.47
CA ASN A 78 7.89 6.39 6.65
C ASN A 78 6.82 7.42 6.31
N ALA A 79 5.68 7.33 6.95
CA ALA A 79 4.56 8.24 6.78
C ALA A 79 4.27 9.06 8.04
N ASP A 80 5.27 9.23 8.92
CA ASP A 80 5.11 10.01 10.15
C ASP A 80 4.67 11.46 9.88
N GLU A 81 5.16 12.05 8.78
CA GLU A 81 4.84 13.43 8.40
C GLU A 81 3.64 13.52 7.45
N LEU A 82 3.01 12.40 7.15
CA LEU A 82 1.77 12.37 6.36
C LEU A 82 0.60 12.42 7.31
N GLU A 83 0.03 13.61 7.47
CA GLU A 83 -1.08 13.85 8.37
C GLU A 83 -2.41 13.49 7.70
N THR A 84 -3.47 13.40 8.49
CA THR A 84 -4.82 13.14 7.98
C THR A 84 -5.78 14.21 8.47
N GLU A 85 -6.80 14.53 7.66
CA GLU A 85 -7.82 15.50 8.05
C GLU A 85 -8.80 14.95 9.07
N ASP A 86 -9.03 13.62 9.04
CA ASP A 86 -9.88 12.99 10.04
C ASP A 86 -9.01 12.31 11.12
N ALA A 87 -9.64 12.01 12.25
CA ALA A 87 -8.97 11.36 13.37
C ALA A 87 -9.20 9.85 13.40
N GLN A 88 -9.70 9.28 12.31
CA GLN A 88 -10.02 7.87 12.25
C GLN A 88 -8.74 7.03 12.27
N VAL A 89 -8.75 5.97 13.06
CA VAL A 89 -7.66 5.00 13.12
C VAL A 89 -8.05 3.78 12.30
N ILE A 90 -7.15 3.35 11.41
CA ILE A 90 -7.36 2.12 10.65
C ILE A 90 -6.73 0.96 11.42
N GLU A 91 -7.53 -0.05 11.72
CA GLU A 91 -7.11 -1.25 12.43
C GLU A 91 -7.00 -2.47 11.50
N ASP A 92 -6.70 -2.23 10.23
CA ASP A 92 -6.53 -3.30 9.25
C ASP A 92 -5.25 -4.07 9.51
N ILE A 93 -5.29 -5.36 9.15
CA ILE A 93 -4.11 -6.21 9.17
C ILE A 93 -3.37 -6.05 7.86
N PHE A 94 -2.05 -5.95 7.92
CA PHE A 94 -1.20 -5.94 6.74
C PHE A 94 -0.67 -7.36 6.51
N TYR A 95 -0.78 -7.83 5.28
CA TYR A 95 -0.44 -9.20 4.93
C TYR A 95 0.50 -9.22 3.73
N GLU A 96 1.58 -9.98 3.84
CA GLU A 96 2.52 -10.19 2.74
C GLU A 96 2.11 -11.44 1.97
N ILE A 97 1.84 -11.28 0.66
CA ILE A 97 1.47 -12.39 -0.22
C ILE A 97 2.60 -13.41 -0.25
N GLN A 98 2.26 -14.68 -0.08
CA GLN A 98 3.18 -15.80 -0.15
C GLN A 98 3.00 -16.54 -1.46
N LYS A 99 4.03 -17.27 -1.88
CA LYS A 99 3.95 -18.12 -3.08
C LYS A 99 2.79 -19.10 -2.95
N GLY A 100 1.95 -19.15 -3.96
CA GLY A 100 0.78 -20.04 -3.98
C GLY A 100 -0.49 -19.44 -3.37
N ASP A 101 -0.42 -18.21 -2.84
CA ASP A 101 -1.60 -17.54 -2.32
C ASP A 101 -2.56 -17.12 -3.42
N SER A 102 -3.85 -17.02 -3.04
CA SER A 102 -4.87 -16.35 -3.84
C SER A 102 -5.73 -15.53 -2.88
N LEU A 103 -6.43 -14.53 -3.40
CA LEU A 103 -7.31 -13.73 -2.54
C LEU A 103 -8.41 -14.59 -1.92
N TRP A 104 -8.89 -15.60 -2.66
CA TRP A 104 -9.85 -16.58 -2.12
C TRP A 104 -9.29 -17.30 -0.90
N LYS A 105 -8.07 -17.84 -1.00
CA LYS A 105 -7.43 -18.54 0.12
C LYS A 105 -7.20 -17.62 1.32
N ILE A 106 -6.77 -16.40 1.06
CA ILE A 106 -6.54 -15.41 2.11
C ILE A 106 -7.87 -15.10 2.82
N ALA A 107 -8.95 -14.91 2.06
CA ALA A 107 -10.28 -14.67 2.62
C ALA A 107 -10.76 -15.86 3.46
N GLU A 108 -10.48 -17.09 3.02
CA GLU A 108 -10.84 -18.28 3.79
C GLU A 108 -10.12 -18.29 5.15
N ILE A 109 -8.85 -17.91 5.16
CA ILE A 109 -8.05 -17.90 6.39
C ILE A 109 -8.53 -16.83 7.37
N TYR A 110 -8.73 -15.61 6.88
CA TYR A 110 -9.04 -14.47 7.76
C TYR A 110 -10.51 -14.28 8.05
N TYR A 111 -11.38 -14.54 7.06
CA TYR A 111 -12.83 -14.37 7.22
C TYR A 111 -13.57 -15.68 7.40
N LYS A 112 -12.89 -16.80 7.18
CA LYS A 112 -13.47 -18.15 7.14
C LYS A 112 -14.54 -18.27 6.04
N ASP A 113 -14.40 -17.46 4.99
CA ASP A 113 -15.30 -17.46 3.84
C ASP A 113 -14.55 -16.92 2.62
N GLY A 114 -14.17 -17.82 1.71
CA GLY A 114 -13.42 -17.45 0.51
C GLY A 114 -14.17 -16.51 -0.41
N ARG A 115 -15.52 -16.52 -0.37
CA ARG A 115 -16.34 -15.63 -1.21
C ARG A 115 -16.13 -14.17 -0.88
N ARG A 116 -15.61 -13.85 0.31
CA ARG A 116 -15.31 -12.48 0.71
C ARG A 116 -14.01 -11.95 0.13
N TYR A 117 -13.38 -12.69 -0.78
CA TYR A 117 -12.16 -12.21 -1.45
C TYR A 117 -12.38 -10.88 -2.15
N THR A 118 -13.62 -10.59 -2.58
CA THR A 118 -13.95 -9.33 -3.22
C THR A 118 -13.76 -8.14 -2.29
N GLU A 119 -13.96 -8.30 -0.99
CA GLU A 119 -13.72 -7.24 -0.02
C GLU A 119 -12.23 -6.91 0.06
N ILE A 120 -11.36 -7.94 -0.02
CA ILE A 120 -9.91 -7.74 -0.02
C ILE A 120 -9.49 -7.03 -1.30
N PHE A 121 -10.02 -7.47 -2.45
CA PHE A 121 -9.72 -6.84 -3.73
C PHE A 121 -10.13 -5.36 -3.74
N GLU A 122 -11.35 -5.06 -3.34
CA GLU A 122 -11.85 -3.68 -3.33
C GLU A 122 -11.04 -2.78 -2.39
N ALA A 123 -10.58 -3.31 -1.26
CA ALA A 123 -9.79 -2.55 -0.31
C ALA A 123 -8.36 -2.29 -0.77
N ASN A 124 -7.89 -2.98 -1.82
CA ASN A 124 -6.51 -2.92 -2.29
C ASN A 124 -6.40 -2.53 -3.77
N ARG A 125 -7.41 -1.87 -4.32
CA ARG A 125 -7.43 -1.52 -5.75
C ARG A 125 -6.29 -0.59 -6.16
N GLU A 126 -5.70 0.12 -5.22
CA GLU A 126 -4.54 0.97 -5.48
C GLU A 126 -3.29 0.16 -5.83
N VAL A 127 -3.20 -1.11 -5.40
CA VAL A 127 -2.06 -1.98 -5.68
C VAL A 127 -2.44 -3.27 -6.39
N ILE A 128 -3.70 -3.69 -6.35
CA ILE A 128 -4.20 -4.86 -7.07
C ILE A 128 -5.16 -4.40 -8.15
N LYS A 129 -4.80 -4.60 -9.41
CA LYS A 129 -5.65 -4.21 -10.55
C LYS A 129 -6.49 -5.38 -11.06
N ASP A 130 -6.07 -6.60 -10.78
CA ASP A 130 -6.75 -7.83 -11.18
C ASP A 130 -6.58 -8.82 -10.02
N PRO A 131 -7.67 -9.39 -9.46
CA PRO A 131 -7.56 -10.29 -8.32
C PRO A 131 -6.74 -11.55 -8.59
N ASP A 132 -6.53 -11.90 -9.87
CA ASP A 132 -5.70 -13.05 -10.25
C ASP A 132 -4.24 -12.67 -10.47
N LYS A 133 -3.87 -11.39 -10.35
CA LYS A 133 -2.53 -10.90 -10.62
C LYS A 133 -1.83 -10.38 -9.37
N ILE A 134 -1.89 -11.15 -8.31
CA ILE A 134 -1.10 -10.87 -7.10
C ILE A 134 0.22 -11.62 -7.20
N TYR A 135 1.21 -11.18 -6.45
CA TYR A 135 2.56 -11.76 -6.52
C TYR A 135 3.18 -11.92 -5.13
N PRO A 136 4.05 -12.91 -4.95
CA PRO A 136 4.75 -13.08 -3.67
C PRO A 136 5.55 -11.83 -3.31
N GLY A 137 5.48 -11.43 -2.06
CA GLY A 137 6.14 -10.24 -1.56
C GLY A 137 5.30 -8.98 -1.62
N GLN A 138 4.17 -9.00 -2.34
CA GLN A 138 3.26 -7.87 -2.37
C GLN A 138 2.62 -7.68 -0.98
N MET A 139 2.62 -6.46 -0.49
CA MET A 139 1.96 -6.14 0.77
C MET A 139 0.55 -5.63 0.49
N ILE A 140 -0.43 -6.21 1.14
CA ILE A 140 -1.84 -5.80 1.03
C ILE A 140 -2.42 -5.64 2.43
N ARG A 141 -3.64 -5.12 2.51
CA ARG A 141 -4.36 -5.03 3.78
C ARG A 141 -5.60 -5.92 3.77
N ILE A 142 -5.92 -6.45 4.94
CA ILE A 142 -7.11 -7.27 5.14
C ILE A 142 -8.11 -6.38 5.88
N PRO A 143 -9.13 -5.84 5.20
CA PRO A 143 -10.09 -4.94 5.83
C PRO A 143 -11.10 -5.69 6.69
N ASN A 144 -11.68 -4.99 7.66
CA ASN A 144 -12.80 -5.50 8.45
C ASN A 144 -12.53 -6.86 9.12
N PHE A 145 -11.27 -7.13 9.46
CA PHE A 145 -10.93 -8.35 10.18
C PHE A 145 -11.34 -8.20 11.65
N VAL A 146 -12.10 -9.20 12.13
CA VAL A 146 -12.48 -9.29 13.54
C VAL A 146 -11.97 -10.64 14.04
N ALA A 147 -11.07 -10.59 15.01
CA ALA A 147 -10.47 -11.79 15.57
C ALA A 147 -11.48 -12.63 16.36
#